data_2394161c66f0a903e388a6af27e081d3
#
_entry.id   2394161c66f0a903e388a6af27e081d3
#
_cell.length_a   1.000
_cell.length_b   1.000
_cell.length_c   1.000
_cell.angle_alpha   90.00
_cell.angle_beta   90.00
_cell.angle_gamma   90.00
#
_symmetry.space_group_name_H-M   'P 1'
#
loop_
_entity.id
_entity.type
_entity.pdbx_description
1 polymer ?
#
loop_
_entity_poly.entity_id
_entity_poly.type
_entity_poly.pdbx_seq_one_letter_code
_entity_poly.pdbx_strand_id
1 'polypeptide(L)'
;MTIAHPLPIHHLDDATIIAYAAGTSGEAHGFAVATHLAYCDACRSAVRQAESLGGSLLMQQEEKAVTDTCRSATLASLDAITSANPVKLRPSANNASGIPAVLCNLIGNQTLDGLKWKTSPTTERRCRSR
;
A
#
# COMPACT_ATOMS: atom_id res chain seq x y z
N MET A 1 -23.27 9.15 11.71
CA MET A 1 -22.48 10.38 11.85
C MET A 1 -21.19 10.18 11.03
N THR A 2 -21.11 10.76 9.83
CA THR A 2 -19.94 10.64 8.97
C THR A 2 -18.89 11.61 9.47
N ILE A 3 -17.83 11.13 10.05
CA ILE A 3 -16.70 11.97 10.48
C ILE A 3 -16.02 12.41 9.18
N ALA A 4 -16.24 13.66 8.77
CA ALA A 4 -15.51 14.26 7.66
C ALA A 4 -14.05 14.44 8.12
N HIS A 5 -13.16 13.55 7.72
CA HIS A 5 -11.74 13.77 7.92
C HIS A 5 -11.30 14.93 7.02
N PRO A 6 -10.55 15.91 7.55
CA PRO A 6 -9.97 16.94 6.70
C PRO A 6 -9.07 16.27 5.65
N LEU A 7 -9.27 16.68 4.38
CA LEU A 7 -8.43 16.17 3.29
C LEU A 7 -6.97 16.58 3.52
N PRO A 8 -6.00 15.73 3.15
CA PRO A 8 -4.59 16.08 3.25
C PRO A 8 -4.29 17.36 2.47
N ILE A 9 -3.65 18.33 3.13
CA ILE A 9 -3.25 19.61 2.52
C ILE A 9 -1.92 19.44 1.77
N HIS A 10 -1.10 18.49 2.21
CA HIS A 10 0.20 18.19 1.61
C HIS A 10 0.08 16.94 0.75
N HIS A 11 0.73 16.97 -0.41
CA HIS A 11 0.78 15.86 -1.34
C HIS A 11 2.17 15.25 -1.39
N LEU A 12 2.24 14.01 -1.87
CA LEU A 12 3.50 13.33 -2.11
C LEU A 12 4.20 14.00 -3.30
N ASP A 13 5.52 14.08 -3.24
CA ASP A 13 6.33 14.52 -4.38
C ASP A 13 6.42 13.43 -5.47
N ASP A 14 6.75 13.84 -6.68
CA ASP A 14 6.77 12.98 -7.86
C ASP A 14 7.77 11.82 -7.71
N ALA A 15 8.91 12.05 -7.06
CA ALA A 15 9.91 11.00 -6.85
C ALA A 15 9.36 9.90 -5.92
N THR A 16 8.66 10.28 -4.86
CA THR A 16 7.97 9.36 -3.95
C THR A 16 6.87 8.58 -4.66
N ILE A 17 6.06 9.25 -5.49
CA ILE A 17 5.00 8.62 -6.29
C ILE A 17 5.58 7.58 -7.24
N ILE A 18 6.62 7.94 -7.99
CA ILE A 18 7.29 7.04 -8.94
C ILE A 18 7.93 5.86 -8.22
N ALA A 19 8.64 6.09 -7.13
CA ALA A 19 9.28 5.03 -6.35
C ALA A 19 8.25 4.05 -5.77
N TYR A 20 7.10 4.55 -5.32
CA TYR A 20 6.00 3.72 -4.83
C TYR A 20 5.38 2.89 -5.94
N ALA A 21 5.03 3.51 -7.08
CA ALA A 21 4.45 2.83 -8.24
C ALA A 21 5.39 1.78 -8.84
N ALA A 22 6.70 2.03 -8.82
CA ALA A 22 7.73 1.09 -9.28
C ALA A 22 8.05 -0.03 -8.27
N GLY A 23 7.46 0.00 -7.05
CA GLY A 23 7.75 -0.98 -6.01
C GLY A 23 9.16 -0.89 -5.42
N THR A 24 9.86 0.23 -5.62
CA THR A 24 11.23 0.45 -5.13
C THR A 24 11.28 1.14 -3.75
N SER A 25 10.13 1.55 -3.23
CA SER A 25 10.03 2.09 -1.88
C SER A 25 10.35 1.04 -0.83
N GLY A 26 11.15 1.38 0.16
CA GLY A 26 11.34 0.52 1.34
C GLY A 26 10.02 0.29 2.07
N GLU A 27 9.88 -0.83 2.78
CA GLU A 27 8.65 -1.29 3.41
C GLU A 27 7.98 -0.21 4.29
N ALA A 28 8.74 0.39 5.21
CA ALA A 28 8.22 1.43 6.11
C ALA A 28 7.75 2.69 5.36
N HIS A 29 8.48 3.10 4.32
CA HIS A 29 8.12 4.24 3.50
C HIS A 29 6.90 3.93 2.64
N GLY A 30 6.87 2.76 2.00
CA GLY A 30 5.72 2.28 1.22
C GLY A 30 4.45 2.20 2.08
N PHE A 31 4.57 1.77 3.33
CA PHE A 31 3.47 1.76 4.28
C PHE A 31 2.94 3.17 4.59
N ALA A 32 3.83 4.16 4.82
CA ALA A 32 3.43 5.55 5.05
C ALA A 32 2.72 6.14 3.83
N VAL A 33 3.24 5.87 2.62
CA VAL A 33 2.61 6.27 1.35
C VAL A 33 1.22 5.62 1.21
N ALA A 34 1.10 4.31 1.41
CA ALA A 34 -0.19 3.60 1.33
C ALA A 34 -1.24 4.18 2.30
N THR A 35 -0.80 4.57 3.49
CA THR A 35 -1.66 5.21 4.48
C THR A 35 -2.15 6.58 4.00
N HIS A 36 -1.26 7.40 3.42
CA HIS A 36 -1.62 8.69 2.82
C HIS A 36 -2.61 8.51 1.66
N LEU A 37 -2.34 7.54 0.78
CA LEU A 37 -3.21 7.24 -0.36
C LEU A 37 -4.63 6.81 0.05
N ALA A 38 -4.83 6.30 1.27
CA ALA A 38 -6.16 5.98 1.76
C ALA A 38 -7.08 7.22 1.88
N TYR A 39 -6.51 8.41 2.02
CA TYR A 39 -7.24 9.66 2.23
C TYR A 39 -7.05 10.70 1.13
N CYS A 40 -6.06 10.53 0.24
CA CYS A 40 -5.71 11.52 -0.78
C CYS A 40 -6.02 11.01 -2.20
N ASP A 41 -7.12 11.50 -2.78
CA ASP A 41 -7.52 11.14 -4.15
C ASP A 41 -6.56 11.66 -5.21
N ALA A 42 -5.98 12.84 -5.01
CA ALA A 42 -5.02 13.44 -5.93
C ALA A 42 -3.76 12.56 -6.05
N CYS A 43 -3.18 12.15 -4.91
CA CYS A 43 -2.01 11.26 -4.92
C CYS A 43 -2.35 9.86 -5.47
N ARG A 44 -3.54 9.32 -5.18
CA ARG A 44 -4.00 8.07 -5.82
C ARG A 44 -4.07 8.17 -7.34
N SER A 45 -4.53 9.30 -7.86
CA SER A 45 -4.58 9.54 -9.29
C SER A 45 -3.19 9.59 -9.90
N ALA A 46 -2.25 10.28 -9.25
CA ALA A 46 -0.87 10.38 -9.69
C ALA A 46 -0.16 9.01 -9.67
N VAL A 47 -0.38 8.19 -8.65
CA VAL A 47 0.14 6.81 -8.61
C VAL A 47 -0.40 5.98 -9.79
N ARG A 48 -1.72 6.02 -10.05
CA ARG A 48 -2.30 5.31 -11.21
C ARG A 48 -1.71 5.76 -12.54
N GLN A 49 -1.39 7.04 -12.69
CA GLN A 49 -0.72 7.54 -13.91
C GLN A 49 0.70 6.97 -14.03
N ALA A 50 1.45 6.93 -12.94
CA ALA A 50 2.79 6.34 -12.93
C ALA A 50 2.75 4.83 -13.23
N GLU A 51 1.80 4.08 -12.65
CA GLU A 51 1.58 2.66 -12.94
C GLU A 51 1.19 2.42 -14.41
N SER A 52 0.34 3.29 -14.99
CA SER A 52 -0.03 3.22 -16.40
C SER A 52 1.16 3.42 -17.31
N LEU A 53 2.05 4.36 -16.98
CA LEU A 53 3.30 4.56 -17.71
C LEU A 53 4.20 3.31 -17.59
N GLY A 54 4.36 2.76 -16.40
CA GLY A 54 5.10 1.51 -16.20
C GLY A 54 4.55 0.35 -17.02
N GLY A 55 3.23 0.20 -17.05
CA GLY A 55 2.54 -0.78 -17.90
C GLY A 55 2.82 -0.58 -19.38
N SER A 56 2.83 0.67 -19.86
CA SER A 56 3.14 0.99 -21.27
C SER A 56 4.58 0.62 -21.62
N LEU A 57 5.52 0.84 -20.71
CA LEU A 57 6.92 0.45 -20.90
C LEU A 57 7.08 -1.07 -20.91
N LEU A 58 6.32 -1.78 -20.06
CA LEU A 58 6.33 -3.24 -20.05
C LEU A 58 5.81 -3.83 -21.37
N MET A 59 4.75 -3.23 -21.94
CA MET A 59 4.18 -3.67 -23.22
C MET A 59 5.12 -3.43 -24.43
N GLN A 60 6.16 -2.61 -24.27
CA GLN A 60 7.18 -2.38 -25.31
C GLN A 60 8.35 -3.37 -25.22
N GLN A 61 8.39 -4.22 -24.18
CA GLN A 61 9.42 -5.25 -24.06
C GLN A 61 9.17 -6.38 -25.08
N GLU A 62 10.25 -6.99 -25.53
CA GLU A 62 10.15 -8.18 -26.38
C GLU A 62 9.45 -9.32 -25.63
N GLU A 63 8.50 -9.96 -26.31
CA GLU A 63 7.81 -11.12 -25.76
C GLU A 63 8.79 -12.28 -25.58
N LYS A 64 8.84 -12.83 -24.37
CA LYS A 64 9.59 -14.03 -24.09
C LYS A 64 8.64 -15.22 -23.99
N ALA A 65 8.84 -16.21 -24.87
CA ALA A 65 8.04 -17.42 -24.85
C ALA A 65 8.21 -18.17 -23.50
N VAL A 66 7.08 -18.49 -22.89
CA VAL A 66 7.03 -19.33 -21.68
C VAL A 66 6.90 -20.79 -22.13
N THR A 67 7.70 -21.69 -21.57
CA THR A 67 7.60 -23.13 -21.89
C THR A 67 6.28 -23.70 -21.39
N ASP A 68 5.71 -24.67 -22.12
CA ASP A 68 4.45 -25.32 -21.74
C ASP A 68 4.53 -25.97 -20.35
N THR A 69 5.69 -26.47 -19.98
CA THR A 69 5.94 -27.02 -18.63
C THR A 69 5.79 -25.95 -17.55
N CYS A 70 6.38 -24.79 -17.75
CA CYS A 70 6.29 -23.67 -16.79
C CYS A 70 4.84 -23.17 -16.69
N ARG A 71 4.16 -23.04 -17.82
CA ARG A 71 2.76 -22.65 -17.88
C ARG A 71 1.86 -23.64 -17.12
N SER A 72 1.99 -24.91 -17.41
CA SER A 72 1.19 -25.97 -16.79
C SER A 72 1.44 -26.04 -15.26
N ALA A 73 2.70 -25.94 -14.82
CA ALA A 73 3.05 -25.92 -13.40
C ALA A 73 2.43 -24.70 -12.67
N THR A 74 2.45 -23.53 -13.31
CA THR A 74 1.85 -22.33 -12.73
C THR A 74 0.34 -22.46 -12.61
N LEU A 75 -0.35 -22.96 -13.64
CA LEU A 75 -1.80 -23.16 -13.61
C LEU A 75 -2.18 -24.20 -12.55
N ALA A 76 -1.45 -25.32 -12.47
CA ALA A 76 -1.71 -26.34 -11.44
C ALA A 76 -1.52 -25.80 -10.01
N SER A 77 -0.55 -24.89 -9.78
CA SER A 77 -0.38 -24.25 -8.47
C SER A 77 -1.54 -23.30 -8.13
N LEU A 78 -2.13 -22.61 -9.10
CA LEU A 78 -3.32 -21.78 -8.90
C LEU A 78 -4.53 -22.63 -8.53
N ASP A 79 -4.76 -23.74 -9.21
CA ASP A 79 -5.85 -24.67 -8.91
C ASP A 79 -5.72 -25.26 -7.51
N ALA A 80 -4.50 -25.60 -7.08
CA ALA A 80 -4.22 -26.07 -5.75
C ALA A 80 -4.54 -25.05 -4.65
N ILE A 81 -4.26 -23.75 -4.90
CA ILE A 81 -4.60 -22.66 -3.97
C ILE A 81 -6.11 -22.48 -3.86
N THR A 82 -6.83 -22.57 -4.97
CA THR A 82 -8.29 -22.39 -5.02
C THR A 82 -9.01 -23.50 -4.24
N SER A 83 -8.48 -24.73 -4.26
CA SER A 83 -9.06 -25.86 -3.53
C SER A 83 -8.70 -25.89 -2.06
N ALA A 84 -7.58 -25.26 -1.63
CA ALA A 84 -7.06 -25.40 -0.26
C ALA A 84 -7.67 -24.42 0.74
N ASN A 85 -8.10 -23.23 0.33
CA ASN A 85 -8.73 -22.24 1.24
C ASN A 85 -9.40 -21.12 0.42
N PRO A 86 -10.72 -20.93 0.54
CA PRO A 86 -11.29 -19.68 0.02
C PRO A 86 -10.66 -18.54 0.82
N VAL A 87 -9.83 -17.74 0.14
CA VAL A 87 -9.33 -16.49 0.71
C VAL A 87 -10.57 -15.69 1.10
N LYS A 88 -10.91 -15.69 2.38
CA LYS A 88 -11.92 -14.76 2.90
C LYS A 88 -11.35 -13.36 2.65
N LEU A 89 -11.72 -12.78 1.52
CA LEU A 89 -11.56 -11.36 1.32
C LEU A 89 -12.27 -10.72 2.50
N ARG A 90 -11.50 -10.25 3.49
CA ARG A 90 -12.08 -9.42 4.54
C ARG A 90 -12.73 -8.25 3.82
N PRO A 91 -14.05 -8.04 3.96
CA PRO A 91 -14.64 -6.83 3.45
C PRO A 91 -13.79 -5.70 4.01
N SER A 92 -13.41 -4.75 3.16
CA SER A 92 -12.84 -3.49 3.61
C SER A 92 -13.85 -2.91 4.59
N ALA A 93 -13.68 -3.24 5.86
CA ALA A 93 -14.49 -2.66 6.90
C ALA A 93 -14.15 -1.18 6.82
N ASN A 94 -15.13 -0.37 6.42
CA ASN A 94 -15.15 1.03 6.74
C ASN A 94 -15.09 1.06 8.26
N ASN A 95 -13.87 1.07 8.78
CA ASN A 95 -13.64 0.95 10.20
C ASN A 95 -14.28 2.18 10.85
N ALA A 96 -15.28 1.95 11.67
CA ALA A 96 -15.94 2.98 12.49
C ALA A 96 -14.93 3.76 13.35
N SER A 97 -13.70 3.28 13.47
CA SER A 97 -12.60 3.89 14.21
C SER A 97 -11.79 4.94 13.42
N GLY A 98 -12.09 5.17 12.12
CA GLY A 98 -11.34 6.14 11.31
C GLY A 98 -9.89 5.76 11.01
N ILE A 99 -9.49 4.52 11.31
CA ILE A 99 -8.13 4.01 11.06
C ILE A 99 -8.08 3.41 9.65
N PRO A 100 -7.07 3.74 8.80
CA PRO A 100 -6.91 3.14 7.48
C PRO A 100 -6.81 1.61 7.55
N ALA A 101 -7.42 0.92 6.58
CA ALA A 101 -7.40 -0.54 6.52
C ALA A 101 -5.97 -1.11 6.51
N VAL A 102 -5.03 -0.40 5.87
CA VAL A 102 -3.61 -0.74 5.84
C VAL A 102 -3.03 -0.81 7.26
N LEU A 103 -3.34 0.20 8.08
CA LEU A 103 -2.88 0.27 9.46
C LEU A 103 -3.57 -0.79 10.33
N CYS A 104 -4.86 -1.05 10.14
CA CYS A 104 -5.59 -2.09 10.86
C CYS A 104 -5.00 -3.48 10.62
N ASN A 105 -4.55 -3.77 9.41
CA ASN A 105 -3.91 -5.03 9.08
C ASN A 105 -2.58 -5.20 9.83
N LEU A 106 -1.81 -4.13 9.98
CA LEU A 106 -0.53 -4.13 10.68
C LEU A 106 -0.70 -4.31 12.20
N ILE A 107 -1.66 -3.61 12.81
CA ILE A 107 -1.88 -3.63 14.26
C ILE A 107 -2.81 -4.77 14.73
N GLY A 108 -3.25 -5.67 13.82
CA GLY A 108 -4.06 -6.83 14.16
C GLY A 108 -5.46 -6.51 14.68
N ASN A 109 -6.11 -5.46 14.16
CA ASN A 109 -7.44 -4.97 14.58
C ASN A 109 -7.50 -4.42 16.03
N GLN A 110 -6.37 -4.10 16.62
CA GLN A 110 -6.35 -3.39 17.91
C GLN A 110 -6.73 -1.92 17.71
N THR A 111 -7.27 -1.31 18.75
CA THR A 111 -7.44 0.15 18.77
C THR A 111 -6.10 0.82 19.04
N LEU A 112 -5.92 2.06 18.59
CA LEU A 112 -4.69 2.83 18.83
C LEU A 112 -4.39 2.99 20.33
N ASP A 113 -5.42 3.02 21.17
CA ASP A 113 -5.32 3.13 22.63
C ASP A 113 -4.77 1.85 23.29
N GLY A 114 -4.93 0.70 22.63
CA GLY A 114 -4.41 -0.59 23.11
C GLY A 114 -2.93 -0.83 22.79
N LEU A 115 -2.31 0.05 21.98
CA LEU A 115 -0.92 -0.09 21.57
C LEU A 115 0.04 0.41 22.67
N LYS A 116 1.09 -0.37 22.93
CA LYS A 116 2.18 0.07 23.82
C LYS A 116 3.11 1.02 23.05
N TRP A 117 2.82 2.30 23.12
CA TRP A 117 3.65 3.32 22.50
C TRP A 117 5.01 3.45 23.19
N LYS A 118 6.09 3.42 22.42
CA LYS A 118 7.44 3.73 22.90
C LYS A 118 7.86 5.10 22.35
N THR A 119 8.24 6.00 23.21
CA THR A 119 8.86 7.26 22.80
C THR A 119 10.20 6.98 22.12
N SER A 120 10.39 7.47 20.91
CA SER A 120 11.69 7.37 20.23
C SER A 120 12.62 8.46 20.78
N PRO A 121 13.84 8.12 21.19
CA PRO A 121 14.81 9.12 21.67
C PRO A 121 15.21 10.15 20.59
N THR A 122 14.83 9.91 19.33
CA THR A 122 15.13 10.83 18.22
C THR A 122 14.23 12.07 18.22
N THR A 123 13.09 12.06 18.92
CA THR A 123 12.14 13.17 18.92
C THR A 123 12.63 14.36 19.76
N GLU A 124 13.53 14.16 20.72
CA GLU A 124 14.05 15.24 21.56
C GLU A 124 15.08 16.15 20.88
N ARG A 125 15.67 15.74 19.75
CA ARG A 125 16.72 16.53 19.08
C ARG A 125 16.23 17.54 18.06
N ARG A 126 14.96 17.58 17.71
CA ARG A 126 14.43 18.44 16.64
C ARG A 126 13.77 19.74 17.12
N CYS A 127 13.65 19.96 18.41
CA CYS A 127 13.09 21.20 18.97
C CYS A 127 14.15 22.21 19.44
N ARG A 128 15.42 22.06 19.06
CA ARG A 128 16.47 23.04 19.33
C ARG A 128 17.17 23.46 18.05
N SER A 129 16.58 24.37 17.31
CA SER A 129 17.29 25.34 16.49
C SER A 129 16.38 26.51 16.17
N ARG A 130 16.54 27.52 16.96
CA ARG A 130 16.66 28.97 16.75
C ARG A 130 15.54 29.61 15.93
#